data_bf608dfbfe1384400b478daab414948c
#
_entry.id   bf608dfbfe1384400b478daab414948c
#
_cell.length_a   1.000
_cell.length_b   1.000
_cell.length_c   1.000
_cell.angle_alpha   90.00
_cell.angle_beta   90.00
_cell.angle_gamma   90.00
#
_symmetry.space_group_name_H-M   'P 1'
#
loop_
_entity.id
_entity.type
_entity.pdbx_description
1 polymer ?
#
loop_
_entity_poly.entity_id
_entity_poly.type
_entity_poly.pdbx_seq_one_letter_code
_entity_poly.pdbx_strand_id
1 'polypeptide(L)'
;MSLSNEEIPITEQLKTPPPPPPPPAPEIIEVVEDEEEIEETIIESTETDQEEIVEEVEVVEEDLDLDVPFAIIEDVPLYPGCERVPKSQRRSCFQEQIQKHIARNFRYPEIAQEMGIQGRVFVQFTIAKDGSITAIRTRGPDKNLEKEASRIIGKLPKMTPGKQRGRPVRVPFSIPIIFKLQ
;
A
#
# COMPACT_ATOMS: atom_id res chain seq x y z
N MET A 1 40.40 64.89 -1.05
CA MET A 1 40.07 63.49 -1.46
C MET A 1 39.01 63.04 -0.50
N SER A 2 37.74 63.15 -0.92
CA SER A 2 36.57 62.75 -0.12
C SER A 2 36.20 61.30 -0.43
N LEU A 3 36.20 60.43 0.59
CA LEU A 3 35.73 59.15 0.50
C LEU A 3 34.21 59.18 0.74
N SER A 4 33.45 58.86 -0.31
CA SER A 4 32.00 58.75 -0.24
C SER A 4 31.65 57.44 0.49
N ASN A 5 30.91 57.59 1.55
CA ASN A 5 30.35 56.48 2.35
C ASN A 5 29.08 56.01 1.63
N GLU A 6 29.16 54.84 0.94
CA GLU A 6 27.99 54.22 0.34
C GLU A 6 27.24 53.48 1.43
N GLU A 7 26.07 54.00 1.80
CA GLU A 7 25.10 53.35 2.67
C GLU A 7 24.50 52.15 1.98
N ILE A 8 24.70 50.97 2.56
CA ILE A 8 24.07 49.72 2.15
C ILE A 8 22.60 49.76 2.58
N PRO A 9 21.62 49.56 1.68
CA PRO A 9 20.22 49.57 2.07
C PRO A 9 19.89 48.37 2.95
N ILE A 10 19.22 48.67 4.05
CA ILE A 10 18.71 47.70 5.05
C ILE A 10 17.75 46.73 4.37
N THR A 11 18.10 45.48 4.37
CA THR A 11 17.30 44.35 3.85
C THR A 11 15.93 44.34 4.53
N GLU A 12 14.90 44.48 3.73
CA GLU A 12 13.49 44.37 4.10
C GLU A 12 13.25 43.04 4.80
N GLN A 13 12.85 43.08 6.07
CA GLN A 13 12.52 41.90 6.86
C GLN A 13 11.35 41.17 6.19
N LEU A 14 11.61 39.97 5.70
CA LEU A 14 10.57 39.05 5.25
C LEU A 14 9.55 38.84 6.39
N LYS A 15 8.36 39.40 6.23
CA LYS A 15 7.23 39.15 7.11
C LYS A 15 6.94 37.66 7.08
N THR A 16 7.18 37.00 8.19
CA THR A 16 6.74 35.61 8.38
C THR A 16 5.23 35.54 8.19
N PRO A 17 4.71 34.61 7.38
CA PRO A 17 3.27 34.43 7.24
C PRO A 17 2.66 34.09 8.61
N PRO A 18 1.41 34.51 8.89
CA PRO A 18 0.75 34.20 10.15
C PRO A 18 0.59 32.67 10.28
N PRO A 19 0.67 32.13 11.51
CA PRO A 19 0.48 30.70 11.73
C PRO A 19 -0.93 30.28 11.26
N PRO A 20 -1.06 29.05 10.72
CA PRO A 20 -2.36 28.54 10.31
C PRO A 20 -3.33 28.49 11.50
N PRO A 21 -4.64 28.70 11.28
CA PRO A 21 -5.64 28.63 12.34
C PRO A 21 -5.63 27.23 12.97
N PRO A 22 -5.88 27.12 14.28
CA PRO A 22 -5.98 25.82 14.95
C PRO A 22 -7.09 24.97 14.31
N PRO A 23 -6.93 23.65 14.25
CA PRO A 23 -7.96 22.77 13.76
C PRO A 23 -9.25 22.92 14.58
N PRO A 24 -10.45 22.82 13.99
CA PRO A 24 -11.69 22.87 14.73
C PRO A 24 -11.71 21.77 15.79
N ALA A 25 -12.20 22.13 17.00
CA ALA A 25 -12.36 21.19 18.07
C ALA A 25 -13.29 20.04 17.63
N PRO A 26 -13.04 18.79 18.05
CA PRO A 26 -13.93 17.68 17.71
C PRO A 26 -15.31 17.98 18.29
N GLU A 27 -16.32 17.93 17.42
CA GLU A 27 -17.72 17.99 17.85
C GLU A 27 -17.99 16.78 18.73
N ILE A 28 -18.37 17.06 19.97
CA ILE A 28 -18.83 16.03 20.91
C ILE A 28 -20.16 15.54 20.37
N ILE A 29 -20.14 14.33 19.80
CA ILE A 29 -21.38 13.64 19.46
C ILE A 29 -22.01 13.23 20.78
N GLU A 30 -23.07 13.91 21.19
CA GLU A 30 -23.94 13.45 22.26
C GLU A 30 -24.52 12.10 21.86
N VAL A 31 -24.06 11.06 22.51
CA VAL A 31 -24.68 9.72 22.41
C VAL A 31 -26.02 9.83 23.13
N VAL A 32 -27.08 9.90 22.35
CA VAL A 32 -28.45 9.72 22.86
C VAL A 32 -28.56 8.25 23.23
N GLU A 33 -28.64 7.96 24.52
CA GLU A 33 -29.00 6.64 25.03
C GLU A 33 -30.48 6.41 24.70
N ASP A 34 -30.77 5.73 23.59
CA ASP A 34 -32.06 5.13 23.38
C ASP A 34 -32.16 3.90 24.29
N GLU A 35 -32.83 4.07 25.40
CA GLU A 35 -33.33 2.97 26.23
C GLU A 35 -34.47 2.28 25.44
N GLU A 36 -34.13 1.37 24.53
CA GLU A 36 -35.10 0.39 24.05
C GLU A 36 -35.33 -0.65 25.15
N GLU A 37 -36.47 -0.55 25.81
CA GLU A 37 -37.04 -1.56 26.70
C GLU A 37 -37.11 -2.90 25.93
N ILE A 38 -36.20 -3.84 26.25
CA ILE A 38 -36.29 -5.19 25.74
C ILE A 38 -37.40 -5.88 26.54
N GLU A 39 -38.59 -6.03 25.96
CA GLU A 39 -39.62 -6.93 26.49
C GLU A 39 -39.05 -8.34 26.59
N GLU A 40 -38.85 -8.81 27.82
CA GLU A 40 -38.52 -10.19 28.11
C GLU A 40 -39.73 -11.08 27.70
N THR A 41 -39.63 -11.65 26.51
CA THR A 41 -40.51 -12.73 26.11
C THR A 41 -40.10 -13.99 26.86
N ILE A 42 -40.85 -14.34 27.90
CA ILE A 42 -40.72 -15.60 28.62
C ILE A 42 -41.13 -16.70 27.64
N ILE A 43 -40.14 -17.46 27.13
CA ILE A 43 -40.38 -18.67 26.37
C ILE A 43 -40.60 -19.80 27.39
N GLU A 44 -41.86 -20.23 27.54
CA GLU A 44 -42.19 -21.43 28.26
C GLU A 44 -41.49 -22.64 27.60
N SER A 45 -40.68 -23.30 28.40
CA SER A 45 -40.01 -24.54 28.00
C SER A 45 -41.05 -25.64 27.86
N THR A 46 -41.40 -26.01 26.64
CA THR A 46 -42.05 -27.28 26.38
C THR A 46 -40.93 -28.34 26.20
N GLU A 47 -40.82 -29.22 27.20
CA GLU A 47 -39.97 -30.41 27.11
C GLU A 47 -40.49 -31.28 25.96
N THR A 48 -39.72 -31.31 24.88
CA THR A 48 -39.88 -32.33 23.84
C THR A 48 -38.51 -32.91 23.59
N ASP A 49 -38.34 -34.14 24.10
CA ASP A 49 -37.26 -35.04 23.74
C ASP A 49 -37.24 -35.20 22.21
N GLN A 50 -36.31 -34.57 21.57
CA GLN A 50 -35.84 -34.94 20.24
C GLN A 50 -34.32 -34.96 20.28
N GLU A 51 -33.76 -36.14 20.03
CA GLU A 51 -32.37 -36.32 19.68
C GLU A 51 -32.07 -35.46 18.48
N GLU A 52 -31.71 -34.21 18.76
CA GLU A 52 -31.23 -33.29 17.74
C GLU A 52 -29.84 -33.77 17.34
N ILE A 53 -29.81 -34.45 16.17
CA ILE A 53 -28.58 -34.68 15.44
C ILE A 53 -27.92 -33.32 15.31
N VAL A 54 -26.87 -33.09 16.07
CA VAL A 54 -25.98 -31.92 15.87
C VAL A 54 -25.38 -32.13 14.48
N GLU A 55 -26.04 -31.58 13.48
CA GLU A 55 -25.43 -31.37 12.18
C GLU A 55 -24.23 -30.48 12.45
N GLU A 56 -23.05 -31.06 12.39
CA GLU A 56 -21.79 -30.38 12.44
C GLU A 56 -21.84 -29.38 11.26
N VAL A 57 -22.24 -28.14 11.57
CA VAL A 57 -22.17 -27.07 10.61
C VAL A 57 -20.69 -26.92 10.32
N GLU A 58 -20.23 -27.54 9.23
CA GLU A 58 -18.96 -27.19 8.63
C GLU A 58 -19.03 -25.67 8.41
N VAL A 59 -18.39 -24.95 9.31
CA VAL A 59 -18.11 -23.53 9.11
C VAL A 59 -17.23 -23.52 7.87
N VAL A 60 -17.85 -23.37 6.70
CA VAL A 60 -17.15 -23.02 5.49
C VAL A 60 -16.50 -21.68 5.82
N GLU A 61 -15.27 -21.73 6.30
CA GLU A 61 -14.45 -20.52 6.43
C GLU A 61 -14.38 -19.95 5.02
N GLU A 62 -15.31 -19.05 4.71
CA GLU A 62 -15.26 -18.26 3.50
C GLU A 62 -13.84 -17.70 3.45
N ASP A 63 -13.11 -18.10 2.44
CA ASP A 63 -11.73 -17.71 2.19
C ASP A 63 -11.75 -16.23 1.82
N LEU A 64 -12.01 -15.40 2.86
CA LEU A 64 -12.05 -13.97 2.72
C LEU A 64 -10.74 -13.56 2.08
N ASP A 65 -10.82 -13.01 0.87
CA ASP A 65 -9.69 -12.49 0.11
C ASP A 65 -9.10 -11.28 0.83
N LEU A 66 -8.45 -11.53 1.98
CA LEU A 66 -7.85 -10.51 2.81
C LEU A 66 -6.62 -9.94 2.12
N ASP A 67 -6.70 -8.66 1.81
CA ASP A 67 -5.54 -7.88 1.38
C ASP A 67 -4.78 -7.41 2.62
N VAL A 68 -3.59 -7.98 2.85
CA VAL A 68 -2.73 -7.57 3.97
C VAL A 68 -1.59 -6.69 3.46
N PRO A 69 -1.51 -5.43 3.90
CA PRO A 69 -0.45 -4.52 3.48
C PRO A 69 0.96 -5.07 3.79
N PHE A 70 1.89 -4.91 2.84
CA PHE A 70 3.29 -5.36 3.00
C PHE A 70 3.98 -4.83 4.27
N ALA A 71 3.56 -3.67 4.77
CA ALA A 71 4.15 -3.05 5.96
C ALA A 71 3.89 -3.83 7.24
N ILE A 72 2.72 -4.49 7.36
CA ILE A 72 2.24 -5.13 8.59
C ILE A 72 2.15 -6.66 8.55
N ILE A 73 2.40 -7.26 7.38
CA ILE A 73 2.31 -8.71 7.20
C ILE A 73 3.37 -9.44 8.05
N GLU A 74 3.00 -10.59 8.61
CA GLU A 74 3.91 -11.42 9.43
C GLU A 74 5.04 -12.03 8.61
N ASP A 75 4.69 -12.70 7.52
CA ASP A 75 5.63 -13.29 6.58
C ASP A 75 5.49 -12.62 5.23
N VAL A 76 6.50 -11.81 4.89
CA VAL A 76 6.53 -11.08 3.61
C VAL A 76 6.65 -12.04 2.43
N PRO A 77 6.11 -11.69 1.26
CA PRO A 77 6.38 -12.43 0.04
C PRO A 77 7.88 -12.53 -0.23
N LEU A 78 8.33 -13.66 -0.78
CA LEU A 78 9.74 -13.84 -1.08
C LEU A 78 9.96 -13.84 -2.60
N TYR A 79 10.85 -12.95 -3.02
CA TYR A 79 11.38 -12.99 -4.38
C TYR A 79 12.27 -14.23 -4.54
N PRO A 80 12.28 -14.92 -5.69
CA PRO A 80 13.18 -16.03 -5.93
C PRO A 80 14.64 -15.68 -5.60
N GLY A 81 15.26 -16.47 -4.73
CA GLY A 81 16.61 -16.23 -4.20
C GLY A 81 16.66 -15.60 -2.80
N CYS A 82 15.53 -15.17 -2.24
CA CYS A 82 15.45 -14.66 -0.87
C CYS A 82 15.03 -15.72 0.17
N GLU A 83 14.84 -16.98 -0.23
CA GLU A 83 14.34 -18.04 0.66
C GLU A 83 15.35 -18.37 1.79
N ARG A 84 16.65 -18.26 1.49
CA ARG A 84 17.74 -18.57 2.43
C ARG A 84 18.12 -17.41 3.34
N VAL A 85 17.49 -16.25 3.16
CA VAL A 85 17.79 -15.05 3.94
C VAL A 85 17.07 -15.10 5.28
N PRO A 86 17.72 -14.71 6.39
CA PRO A 86 17.08 -14.63 7.71
C PRO A 86 15.79 -13.79 7.68
N LYS A 87 14.79 -14.15 8.49
CA LYS A 87 13.47 -13.50 8.49
C LYS A 87 13.56 -11.96 8.64
N SER A 88 14.47 -11.46 9.46
CA SER A 88 14.72 -10.02 9.65
C SER A 88 15.18 -9.28 8.40
N GLN A 89 15.84 -9.97 7.46
CA GLN A 89 16.39 -9.37 6.23
C GLN A 89 15.53 -9.63 4.99
N ARG A 90 14.47 -10.42 5.09
CA ARG A 90 13.61 -10.78 3.95
C ARG A 90 12.96 -9.58 3.28
N ARG A 91 12.55 -8.58 4.06
CA ARG A 91 11.98 -7.33 3.52
C ARG A 91 12.97 -6.57 2.67
N SER A 92 14.19 -6.40 3.16
CA SER A 92 15.26 -5.72 2.42
C SER A 92 15.65 -6.51 1.16
N CYS A 93 15.80 -7.83 1.27
CA CYS A 93 16.08 -8.69 0.12
C CYS A 93 15.01 -8.56 -0.96
N PHE A 94 13.73 -8.61 -0.57
CA PHE A 94 12.60 -8.45 -1.49
C PHE A 94 12.68 -7.10 -2.23
N GLN A 95 12.88 -6.01 -1.52
CA GLN A 95 12.97 -4.67 -2.10
C GLN A 95 14.17 -4.54 -3.06
N GLU A 96 15.34 -5.04 -2.66
CA GLU A 96 16.53 -5.03 -3.52
C GLU A 96 16.34 -5.85 -4.79
N GLN A 97 15.73 -7.04 -4.71
CA GLN A 97 15.50 -7.87 -5.89
C GLN A 97 14.51 -7.22 -6.85
N ILE A 98 13.47 -6.57 -6.35
CA ILE A 98 12.54 -5.81 -7.20
C ILE A 98 13.27 -4.64 -7.87
N GLN A 99 14.10 -3.88 -7.15
CA GLN A 99 14.88 -2.80 -7.73
C GLN A 99 15.85 -3.31 -8.81
N LYS A 100 16.54 -4.42 -8.55
CA LYS A 100 17.40 -5.08 -9.53
C LYS A 100 16.62 -5.54 -10.76
N HIS A 101 15.42 -6.10 -10.56
CA HIS A 101 14.54 -6.50 -11.66
C HIS A 101 14.13 -5.29 -12.52
N ILE A 102 13.72 -4.19 -11.89
CA ILE A 102 13.38 -2.95 -12.57
C ILE A 102 14.59 -2.46 -13.39
N ALA A 103 15.75 -2.34 -12.78
CA ALA A 103 16.96 -1.86 -13.46
C ALA A 103 17.35 -2.71 -14.68
N ARG A 104 17.24 -4.05 -14.57
CA ARG A 104 17.56 -4.98 -15.68
C ARG A 104 16.58 -4.92 -16.85
N ASN A 105 15.30 -4.63 -16.55
CA ASN A 105 14.23 -4.63 -17.55
C ASN A 105 13.86 -3.23 -18.02
N PHE A 106 14.48 -2.21 -17.45
CA PHE A 106 14.21 -0.81 -17.73
C PHE A 106 14.59 -0.47 -19.16
N ARG A 107 13.64 0.14 -19.87
CA ARG A 107 13.86 0.77 -21.18
C ARG A 107 13.17 2.11 -21.20
N TYR A 108 13.87 3.12 -21.68
CA TYR A 108 13.21 4.41 -21.87
C TYR A 108 12.37 4.36 -23.14
N PRO A 109 11.06 4.69 -23.11
CA PRO A 109 10.27 4.73 -24.33
C PRO A 109 10.79 5.80 -25.29
N GLU A 110 11.02 5.46 -26.56
CA GLU A 110 11.59 6.36 -27.56
C GLU A 110 10.78 7.66 -27.70
N ILE A 111 9.44 7.54 -27.76
CA ILE A 111 8.54 8.70 -27.85
C ILE A 111 8.72 9.64 -26.65
N ALA A 112 8.83 9.08 -25.44
CA ALA A 112 9.02 9.90 -24.25
C ALA A 112 10.42 10.53 -24.21
N GLN A 113 11.42 9.85 -24.77
CA GLN A 113 12.78 10.36 -24.90
C GLN A 113 12.84 11.53 -25.88
N GLU A 114 12.25 11.38 -27.07
CA GLU A 114 12.18 12.43 -28.10
C GLU A 114 11.44 13.68 -27.61
N MET A 115 10.38 13.47 -26.83
CA MET A 115 9.58 14.56 -26.25
C MET A 115 10.18 15.15 -24.95
N GLY A 116 11.29 14.63 -24.45
CA GLY A 116 11.91 15.08 -23.21
C GLY A 116 11.06 14.81 -21.95
N ILE A 117 10.11 13.86 -22.01
CA ILE A 117 9.17 13.59 -20.91
C ILE A 117 9.89 12.78 -19.84
N GLN A 118 9.98 13.32 -18.63
CA GLN A 118 10.59 12.69 -17.46
C GLN A 118 9.61 12.68 -16.30
N GLY A 119 9.89 11.86 -15.29
CA GLY A 119 9.12 11.91 -14.05
C GLY A 119 9.07 10.59 -13.31
N ARG A 120 8.25 10.58 -12.27
CA ARG A 120 8.04 9.43 -11.41
C ARG A 120 6.70 8.76 -11.75
N VAL A 121 6.75 7.45 -11.96
CA VAL A 121 5.56 6.61 -12.14
C VAL A 121 5.39 5.76 -10.90
N PHE A 122 4.25 5.88 -10.25
CA PHE A 122 3.86 5.00 -9.14
C PHE A 122 3.19 3.77 -9.73
N VAL A 123 3.72 2.60 -9.39
CA VAL A 123 3.14 1.31 -9.79
C VAL A 123 2.63 0.60 -8.54
N GLN A 124 1.36 0.28 -8.54
CA GLN A 124 0.72 -0.53 -7.53
C GLN A 124 0.37 -1.90 -8.13
N PHE A 125 0.66 -2.96 -7.43
CA PHE A 125 0.32 -4.32 -7.83
C PHE A 125 0.07 -5.19 -6.60
N THR A 126 -0.58 -6.32 -6.81
CA THR A 126 -0.89 -7.27 -5.73
C THR A 126 -0.19 -8.59 -6.01
N ILE A 127 0.48 -9.13 -5.00
CA ILE A 127 1.01 -10.50 -5.02
C ILE A 127 -0.10 -11.40 -4.50
N ALA A 128 -0.60 -12.27 -5.36
CA ALA A 128 -1.71 -13.16 -5.04
C ALA A 128 -1.30 -14.31 -4.11
N LYS A 129 -2.27 -15.07 -3.60
CA LYS A 129 -2.06 -16.23 -2.71
C LYS A 129 -1.21 -17.34 -3.35
N ASP A 130 -1.18 -17.40 -4.68
CA ASP A 130 -0.34 -18.33 -5.45
C ASP A 130 1.04 -17.77 -5.80
N GLY A 131 1.33 -16.51 -5.42
CA GLY A 131 2.58 -15.80 -5.72
C GLY A 131 2.63 -15.12 -7.09
N SER A 132 1.55 -15.15 -7.87
CA SER A 132 1.45 -14.43 -9.14
C SER A 132 1.25 -12.92 -8.91
N ILE A 133 1.63 -12.12 -9.91
CA ILE A 133 1.42 -10.66 -9.89
C ILE A 133 0.09 -10.34 -10.55
N THR A 134 -0.76 -9.61 -9.85
CA THR A 134 -2.10 -9.24 -10.30
C THR A 134 -2.39 -7.76 -10.02
N ALA A 135 -3.50 -7.26 -10.56
CA ALA A 135 -4.02 -5.91 -10.29
C ALA A 135 -2.97 -4.79 -10.48
N ILE A 136 -2.18 -4.85 -11.57
CA ILE A 136 -1.19 -3.82 -11.86
C ILE A 136 -1.90 -2.53 -12.22
N ARG A 137 -1.62 -1.47 -11.46
CA ARG A 137 -2.11 -0.11 -11.69
C ARG A 137 -0.94 0.85 -11.73
N THR A 138 -0.95 1.77 -12.69
CA THR A 138 0.10 2.76 -12.86
C THR A 138 -0.48 4.16 -12.80
N ARG A 139 0.27 5.09 -12.23
CA ARG A 139 -0.05 6.51 -12.22
C ARG A 139 1.24 7.31 -12.40
N GLY A 140 1.31 8.10 -13.46
CA GLY A 140 2.48 8.89 -13.82
C GLY A 140 2.14 10.11 -14.65
N PRO A 141 3.15 10.88 -15.05
CA PRO A 141 2.97 12.09 -15.84
C PRO A 141 2.62 11.81 -17.31
N ASP A 142 2.96 10.62 -17.83
CA ASP A 142 2.75 10.25 -19.22
C ASP A 142 2.40 8.78 -19.40
N LYS A 143 1.51 8.49 -20.38
CA LYS A 143 1.01 7.13 -20.65
C LYS A 143 2.08 6.18 -21.21
N ASN A 144 3.11 6.68 -21.90
CA ASN A 144 4.18 5.83 -22.42
C ASN A 144 5.08 5.36 -21.27
N LEU A 145 5.35 6.24 -20.30
CA LEU A 145 6.06 5.89 -19.07
C LEU A 145 5.25 4.89 -18.22
N GLU A 146 3.94 5.07 -18.13
CA GLU A 146 3.04 4.15 -17.42
C GLU A 146 3.01 2.76 -18.05
N LYS A 147 2.92 2.67 -19.38
CA LYS A 147 2.97 1.40 -20.13
C LYS A 147 4.28 0.66 -19.90
N GLU A 148 5.41 1.38 -19.95
CA GLU A 148 6.72 0.79 -19.70
C GLU A 148 6.83 0.27 -18.25
N ALA A 149 6.40 1.07 -17.27
CA ALA A 149 6.37 0.67 -15.88
C ALA A 149 5.49 -0.58 -15.65
N SER A 150 4.31 -0.63 -16.28
CA SER A 150 3.44 -1.81 -16.23
C SER A 150 4.10 -3.04 -16.86
N ARG A 151 4.79 -2.87 -18.02
CA ARG A 151 5.53 -3.94 -18.69
C ARG A 151 6.64 -4.50 -17.81
N ILE A 152 7.38 -3.65 -17.11
CA ILE A 152 8.47 -4.07 -16.21
C ILE A 152 7.91 -4.92 -15.07
N ILE A 153 6.85 -4.46 -14.43
CA ILE A 153 6.22 -5.19 -13.31
C ILE A 153 5.53 -6.47 -13.77
N GLY A 154 4.92 -6.48 -14.96
CA GLY A 154 4.33 -7.68 -15.55
C GLY A 154 5.34 -8.80 -15.88
N LYS A 155 6.64 -8.47 -15.93
CA LYS A 155 7.73 -9.45 -16.11
C LYS A 155 8.30 -10.00 -14.80
N LEU A 156 7.76 -9.59 -13.66
CA LEU A 156 8.19 -10.15 -12.38
C LEU A 156 7.95 -11.66 -12.35
N PRO A 157 8.88 -12.44 -11.80
CA PRO A 157 8.70 -13.88 -11.64
C PRO A 157 7.64 -14.17 -10.60
N LYS A 158 7.09 -15.38 -10.66
CA LYS A 158 6.24 -15.90 -9.60
C LYS A 158 7.03 -15.95 -8.28
N MET A 159 6.41 -15.49 -7.21
CA MET A 159 7.02 -15.34 -5.89
C MET A 159 6.44 -16.35 -4.89
N THR A 160 7.12 -16.58 -3.79
CA THR A 160 6.48 -17.24 -2.65
C THR A 160 5.49 -16.24 -2.04
N PRO A 161 4.20 -16.63 -1.86
CA PRO A 161 3.19 -15.71 -1.34
C PRO A 161 3.48 -15.30 0.10
N GLY A 162 3.00 -14.10 0.46
CA GLY A 162 3.00 -13.66 1.85
C GLY A 162 2.03 -14.47 2.69
N LYS A 163 2.33 -14.61 3.99
CA LYS A 163 1.47 -15.35 4.91
C LYS A 163 1.10 -14.51 6.12
N GLN A 164 -0.15 -14.70 6.56
CA GLN A 164 -0.68 -14.15 7.79
C GLN A 164 -1.26 -15.31 8.61
N ARG A 165 -0.81 -15.48 9.84
CA ARG A 165 -1.21 -16.61 10.70
C ARG A 165 -1.05 -17.97 10.01
N GLY A 166 0.05 -18.14 9.23
CA GLY A 166 0.34 -19.36 8.49
C GLY A 166 -0.42 -19.56 7.18
N ARG A 167 -1.45 -18.76 6.88
CA ARG A 167 -2.26 -18.84 5.65
C ARG A 167 -1.74 -17.87 4.58
N PRO A 168 -1.68 -18.27 3.30
CA PRO A 168 -1.31 -17.37 2.21
C PRO A 168 -2.37 -16.29 2.03
N VAL A 169 -1.93 -15.03 1.88
CA VAL A 169 -2.80 -13.87 1.71
C VAL A 169 -2.36 -13.04 0.51
N ARG A 170 -3.25 -12.17 0.05
CA ARG A 170 -2.94 -11.19 -0.98
C ARG A 170 -2.18 -10.01 -0.38
N VAL A 171 -1.11 -9.59 -1.04
CA VAL A 171 -0.25 -8.53 -0.53
C VAL A 171 -0.14 -7.41 -1.56
N PRO A 172 -0.85 -6.29 -1.36
CA PRO A 172 -0.68 -5.11 -2.18
C PRO A 172 0.69 -4.47 -1.89
N PHE A 173 1.36 -4.07 -2.96
CA PHE A 173 2.65 -3.40 -2.92
C PHE A 173 2.68 -2.21 -3.88
N SER A 174 3.38 -1.14 -3.49
CA SER A 174 3.54 0.05 -4.32
C SER A 174 5.00 0.46 -4.40
N ILE A 175 5.46 0.79 -5.60
CA ILE A 175 6.83 1.22 -5.85
C ILE A 175 6.89 2.37 -6.84
N PRO A 176 7.70 3.42 -6.59
CA PRO A 176 7.98 4.45 -7.56
C PRO A 176 9.09 4.03 -8.52
N ILE A 177 8.87 4.20 -9.83
CA ILE A 177 9.88 4.06 -10.87
C ILE A 177 10.20 5.46 -11.40
N ILE A 178 11.47 5.84 -11.36
CA ILE A 178 11.92 7.15 -11.76
C ILE A 178 12.48 7.07 -13.18
N PHE A 179 11.86 7.81 -14.11
CA PHE A 179 12.31 7.99 -15.49
C PHE A 179 13.05 9.33 -15.56
N LYS A 180 14.35 9.28 -15.81
CA LYS A 180 15.22 10.46 -15.95
C LYS A 180 16.06 10.30 -17.21
N LEU A 181 16.09 11.34 -18.04
CA LEU A 181 17.00 11.43 -19.18
C LEU A 181 18.40 11.77 -18.68
N GLN A 182 19.40 11.16 -19.28
CA GLN A 182 20.82 11.43 -19.03
C GLN A 182 21.34 12.46 -20.03
#